data_5b99a307925480d56729f8639fda4ce2
#
_entry.id   5b99a307925480d56729f8639fda4ce2
#
_cell.length_a   1.000
_cell.length_b   1.000
_cell.length_c   1.000
_cell.angle_alpha   90.00
_cell.angle_beta   90.00
_cell.angle_gamma   90.00
#
_symmetry.space_group_name_H-M   'P 1'
#
loop_
_entity.id
_entity.type
_entity.pdbx_description
1 polymer ?
#
loop_
_entity_poly.entity_id
_entity_poly.type
_entity_poly.pdbx_seq_one_letter_code
_entity_poly.pdbx_strand_id
1 'polypeptide(L)'
;MGTDGLRNLLSIIAILLAVYGIALFVLSRFMLKRAMSQVIHVFRHRHCLSKENAKTVEELGLGRPKFVDRIMRSRDYKPYAIQTLARQGVLCQTEDGRFYLSEEKLNEVLRHNKLPL
;
A
#
# COMPACT_ATOMS: atom_id res chain seq x y z
N MET A 1 10.27 -46.32 -15.81
CA MET A 1 10.43 -44.93 -15.44
C MET A 1 10.88 -44.87 -14.02
N GLY A 2 12.06 -44.54 -13.82
CA GLY A 2 12.60 -44.48 -12.49
C GLY A 2 12.56 -43.09 -11.89
N THR A 3 13.57 -42.77 -11.15
CA THR A 3 13.73 -41.52 -10.44
C THR A 3 13.75 -40.28 -11.35
N ASP A 4 14.08 -40.45 -12.65
CA ASP A 4 14.19 -39.31 -13.57
C ASP A 4 12.85 -38.63 -13.86
N GLY A 5 11.77 -39.40 -14.02
CA GLY A 5 10.44 -38.86 -14.23
C GLY A 5 9.93 -38.08 -13.03
N LEU A 6 10.13 -38.65 -11.82
CA LEU A 6 9.78 -38.02 -10.59
C LEU A 6 10.60 -36.75 -10.37
N ARG A 7 11.89 -36.81 -10.65
CA ARG A 7 12.81 -35.68 -10.52
C ARG A 7 12.43 -34.52 -11.44
N ASN A 8 12.06 -34.83 -12.69
CA ASN A 8 11.59 -33.80 -13.62
C ASN A 8 10.29 -33.19 -13.17
N LEU A 9 9.36 -33.99 -12.63
CA LEU A 9 8.10 -33.51 -12.12
C LEU A 9 8.31 -32.54 -10.94
N LEU A 10 9.19 -32.92 -10.01
CA LEU A 10 9.53 -32.06 -8.86
C LEU A 10 10.17 -30.76 -9.32
N SER A 11 11.02 -30.80 -10.33
CA SER A 11 11.64 -29.57 -10.87
C SER A 11 10.60 -28.65 -11.49
N ILE A 12 9.66 -29.18 -12.24
CA ILE A 12 8.58 -28.40 -12.85
C ILE A 12 7.72 -27.74 -11.77
N ILE A 13 7.35 -28.48 -10.72
CA ILE A 13 6.57 -27.98 -9.61
C ILE A 13 7.34 -26.85 -8.90
N ALA A 14 8.63 -27.03 -8.65
CA ALA A 14 9.46 -26.02 -8.00
C ALA A 14 9.53 -24.73 -8.81
N ILE A 15 9.69 -24.84 -10.13
CA ILE A 15 9.71 -23.67 -11.03
C ILE A 15 8.38 -22.96 -11.03
N LEU A 16 7.27 -23.68 -11.09
CA LEU A 16 5.93 -23.10 -11.08
C LEU A 16 5.65 -22.36 -9.76
N LEU A 17 6.06 -22.94 -8.63
CA LEU A 17 5.92 -22.30 -7.33
C LEU A 17 6.76 -21.03 -7.23
N ALA A 18 7.99 -21.06 -7.76
CA ALA A 18 8.87 -19.89 -7.77
C ALA A 18 8.27 -18.75 -8.61
N VAL A 19 7.77 -19.07 -9.82
CA VAL A 19 7.14 -18.08 -10.70
C VAL A 19 5.89 -17.49 -10.05
N TYR A 20 5.08 -18.33 -9.44
CA TYR A 20 3.87 -17.90 -8.74
C TYR A 20 4.20 -16.95 -7.57
N GLY A 21 5.21 -17.30 -6.78
CA GLY A 21 5.67 -16.47 -5.67
C GLY A 21 6.18 -15.11 -6.11
N ILE A 22 6.96 -15.09 -7.20
CA ILE A 22 7.47 -13.83 -7.77
C ILE A 22 6.31 -12.99 -8.30
N ALA A 23 5.34 -13.60 -8.99
CA ALA A 23 4.18 -12.92 -9.52
C ALA A 23 3.36 -12.28 -8.40
N LEU A 24 3.12 -13.00 -7.29
CA LEU A 24 2.41 -12.47 -6.14
C LEU A 24 3.16 -11.30 -5.50
N PHE A 25 4.47 -11.41 -5.38
CA PHE A 25 5.31 -10.36 -4.81
C PHE A 25 5.24 -9.08 -5.64
N VAL A 26 5.39 -9.21 -6.96
CA VAL A 26 5.33 -8.06 -7.89
C VAL A 26 3.93 -7.43 -7.85
N LEU A 27 2.89 -8.26 -7.86
CA LEU A 27 1.51 -7.78 -7.81
C LEU A 27 1.24 -7.02 -6.52
N SER A 28 1.71 -7.53 -5.37
CA SER A 28 1.55 -6.88 -4.07
C SER A 28 2.21 -5.50 -4.06
N ARG A 29 3.42 -5.38 -4.60
CA ARG A 29 4.11 -4.09 -4.68
C ARG A 29 3.36 -3.12 -5.59
N PHE A 30 2.85 -3.60 -6.70
CA PHE A 30 2.06 -2.78 -7.63
C PHE A 30 0.78 -2.28 -6.97
N MET A 31 0.07 -3.16 -6.25
CA MET A 31 -1.15 -2.80 -5.54
C MET A 31 -0.88 -1.77 -4.44
N LEU A 32 0.21 -1.93 -3.71
CA LEU A 32 0.61 -0.98 -2.66
C LEU A 32 0.94 0.38 -3.25
N LYS A 33 1.70 0.41 -4.34
CA LYS A 33 2.03 1.63 -5.07
C LYS A 33 0.76 2.38 -5.50
N ARG A 34 -0.18 1.65 -6.08
CA ARG A 34 -1.46 2.21 -6.50
C ARG A 34 -2.25 2.77 -5.31
N ALA A 35 -2.29 2.04 -4.20
CA ALA A 35 -2.97 2.47 -2.99
C ALA A 35 -2.35 3.74 -2.41
N MET A 36 -1.02 3.83 -2.37
CA MET A 36 -0.33 5.04 -1.94
C MET A 36 -0.68 6.24 -2.79
N SER A 37 -0.70 6.05 -4.11
CA SER A 37 -1.06 7.10 -5.05
C SER A 37 -2.50 7.58 -4.83
N GLN A 38 -3.42 6.65 -4.60
CA GLN A 38 -4.82 6.98 -4.31
C GLN A 38 -4.97 7.75 -3.00
N VAL A 39 -4.26 7.33 -1.96
CA VAL A 39 -4.27 8.02 -0.66
C VAL A 39 -3.76 9.45 -0.81
N ILE A 40 -2.62 9.63 -1.48
CA ILE A 40 -2.05 10.95 -1.73
C ILE A 40 -3.03 11.82 -2.51
N HIS A 41 -3.67 11.26 -3.53
CA HIS A 41 -4.65 11.97 -4.34
C HIS A 41 -5.84 12.45 -3.50
N VAL A 42 -6.36 11.60 -2.60
CA VAL A 42 -7.47 11.95 -1.72
C VAL A 42 -7.08 13.13 -0.81
N PHE A 43 -5.89 13.09 -0.21
CA PHE A 43 -5.41 14.18 0.64
C PHE A 43 -5.27 15.49 -0.14
N ARG A 44 -4.75 15.45 -1.36
CA ARG A 44 -4.64 16.64 -2.21
C ARG A 44 -6.01 17.16 -2.64
N HIS A 45 -6.91 16.26 -3.03
CA HIS A 45 -8.25 16.64 -3.46
C HIS A 45 -9.05 17.30 -2.33
N ARG A 46 -8.86 16.82 -1.10
CA ARG A 46 -9.53 17.36 0.08
C ARG A 46 -8.79 18.53 0.72
N HIS A 47 -7.69 18.96 0.10
CA HIS A 47 -6.85 20.06 0.60
C HIS A 47 -6.31 19.84 2.01
N CYS A 48 -6.04 18.60 2.39
CA CYS A 48 -5.47 18.23 3.69
C CYS A 48 -3.94 18.33 3.65
N LEU A 49 -3.44 19.53 3.35
CA LEU A 49 -2.02 19.75 3.12
C LEU A 49 -1.34 20.49 4.27
N SER A 50 -2.11 20.86 5.31
CA SER A 50 -1.58 21.57 6.46
C SER A 50 -2.25 21.08 7.73
N LYS A 51 -1.64 21.39 8.88
CA LYS A 51 -2.18 21.03 10.18
C LYS A 51 -3.59 21.60 10.40
N GLU A 52 -3.84 22.80 9.87
CA GLU A 52 -5.12 23.49 10.00
C GLU A 52 -6.23 22.79 9.21
N ASN A 53 -5.87 22.16 8.10
CA ASN A 53 -6.81 21.45 7.23
C ASN A 53 -6.79 19.94 7.43
N ALA A 54 -6.15 19.46 8.50
CA ALA A 54 -6.07 18.05 8.79
C ALA A 54 -7.45 17.44 9.01
N LYS A 55 -7.65 16.21 8.54
CA LYS A 55 -8.92 15.48 8.66
C LYS A 55 -8.68 14.08 9.16
N THR A 56 -9.71 13.48 9.75
CA THR A 56 -9.63 12.10 10.18
C THR A 56 -9.69 11.16 8.97
N VAL A 57 -9.20 9.92 9.16
CA VAL A 57 -9.24 8.90 8.11
C VAL A 57 -10.69 8.63 7.68
N GLU A 58 -11.62 8.63 8.62
CA GLU A 58 -13.04 8.44 8.35
C GLU A 58 -13.63 9.56 7.50
N GLU A 59 -13.27 10.81 7.78
CA GLU A 59 -13.73 11.97 7.01
C GLU A 59 -13.23 11.91 5.56
N LEU A 60 -12.06 11.31 5.34
CA LEU A 60 -11.48 11.16 4.02
C LEU A 60 -12.01 9.94 3.27
N GLY A 61 -12.84 9.12 3.91
CA GLY A 61 -13.33 7.89 3.31
C GLY A 61 -12.28 6.78 3.23
N LEU A 62 -11.20 6.92 3.99
CA LEU A 62 -10.10 5.94 4.03
C LEU A 62 -10.18 5.05 5.26
N GLY A 63 -11.25 5.18 6.05
CA GLY A 63 -11.45 4.37 7.25
C GLY A 63 -11.70 2.91 6.92
N ARG A 64 -11.80 2.10 7.96
CA ARG A 64 -12.07 0.68 7.78
C ARG A 64 -13.40 0.48 7.05
N PRO A 65 -13.42 -0.33 5.98
CA PRO A 65 -14.66 -0.62 5.28
C PRO A 65 -15.65 -1.33 6.20
N LYS A 66 -16.94 -1.21 5.88
CA LYS A 66 -17.98 -1.92 6.61
C LYS A 66 -17.70 -3.43 6.52
N PHE A 67 -18.26 -4.19 7.48
CA PHE A 67 -18.00 -5.63 7.59
C PHE A 67 -18.17 -6.37 6.27
N VAL A 68 -19.23 -6.06 5.52
CA VAL A 68 -19.49 -6.67 4.20
C VAL A 68 -18.38 -6.33 3.22
N ASP A 69 -17.96 -5.06 3.18
CA ASP A 69 -16.89 -4.61 2.31
C ASP A 69 -15.55 -5.25 2.70
N ARG A 70 -15.36 -5.51 3.99
CA ARG A 70 -14.15 -6.17 4.48
C ARG A 70 -14.05 -7.60 3.94
N ILE A 71 -15.15 -8.32 3.87
CA ILE A 71 -15.19 -9.67 3.33
C ILE A 71 -14.99 -9.65 1.81
N MET A 72 -15.61 -8.70 1.13
CA MET A 72 -15.54 -8.57 -0.32
C MET A 72 -14.22 -8.00 -0.80
N ARG A 73 -13.59 -7.15 -0.01
CA ARG A 73 -12.34 -6.46 -0.34
C ARG A 73 -11.22 -6.84 0.62
N SER A 74 -10.95 -8.13 0.73
CA SER A 74 -9.91 -8.65 1.61
C SER A 74 -8.50 -8.14 1.27
N ARG A 75 -8.33 -7.46 0.13
CA ARG A 75 -7.03 -6.95 -0.34
C ARG A 75 -7.04 -5.43 -0.50
N ASP A 76 -7.56 -4.72 0.49
CA ASP A 76 -7.48 -3.27 0.50
C ASP A 76 -6.13 -2.86 1.08
N TYR A 77 -5.27 -2.28 0.26
CA TYR A 77 -3.94 -1.84 0.65
C TYR A 77 -3.91 -0.40 1.17
N LYS A 78 -5.04 0.30 1.20
CA LYS A 78 -5.09 1.69 1.68
C LYS A 78 -4.62 1.86 3.11
N PRO A 79 -5.03 1.00 4.08
CA PRO A 79 -4.50 1.11 5.44
C PRO A 79 -3.00 0.91 5.51
N TYR A 80 -2.46 -0.01 4.71
CA TYR A 80 -1.03 -0.23 4.61
C TYR A 80 -0.32 0.99 4.03
N ALA A 81 -0.91 1.60 3.01
CA ALA A 81 -0.36 2.80 2.39
C ALA A 81 -0.30 3.94 3.40
N ILE A 82 -1.35 4.14 4.18
CA ILE A 82 -1.39 5.17 5.23
C ILE A 82 -0.29 4.92 6.25
N GLN A 83 -0.12 3.71 6.73
CA GLN A 83 0.94 3.37 7.68
C GLN A 83 2.33 3.61 7.11
N THR A 84 2.57 3.22 5.87
CA THR A 84 3.85 3.40 5.22
C THR A 84 4.18 4.87 5.05
N LEU A 85 3.22 5.66 4.59
CA LEU A 85 3.38 7.09 4.43
C LEU A 85 3.62 7.79 5.77
N ALA A 86 2.92 7.36 6.82
CA ALA A 86 3.09 7.90 8.17
C ALA A 86 4.49 7.58 8.72
N ARG A 87 5.00 6.38 8.48
CA ARG A 87 6.35 5.98 8.89
C ARG A 87 7.43 6.83 8.22
N GLN A 88 7.21 7.20 6.97
CA GLN A 88 8.15 8.04 6.23
C GLN A 88 7.99 9.53 6.56
N GLY A 89 7.01 9.89 7.39
CA GLY A 89 6.76 11.27 7.75
C GLY A 89 6.00 12.06 6.70
N VAL A 90 5.53 11.41 5.64
CA VAL A 90 4.75 12.04 4.56
C VAL A 90 3.36 12.41 5.06
N LEU A 91 2.73 11.51 5.84
CA LEU A 91 1.49 11.80 6.53
C LEU A 91 1.81 12.13 7.98
N CYS A 92 1.40 13.31 8.42
CA CYS A 92 1.62 13.78 9.78
C CYS A 92 0.32 13.70 10.55
N GLN A 93 0.40 13.24 11.80
CA GLN A 93 -0.76 13.11 12.67
C GLN A 93 -0.79 14.28 13.66
N THR A 94 -1.98 14.88 13.83
CA THR A 94 -2.18 15.91 14.85
C THR A 94 -2.52 15.26 16.19
N GLU A 95 -2.54 16.06 17.24
CA GLU A 95 -2.91 15.61 18.59
C GLU A 95 -4.32 15.04 18.64
N ASP A 96 -5.20 15.55 17.78
CA ASP A 96 -6.61 15.14 17.69
C ASP A 96 -6.80 13.82 16.92
N GLY A 97 -5.72 13.23 16.40
CA GLY A 97 -5.80 12.04 15.57
C GLY A 97 -6.16 12.32 14.12
N ARG A 98 -6.06 13.56 13.69
CA ARG A 98 -6.27 13.95 12.30
C ARG A 98 -4.96 13.84 11.53
N PHE A 99 -5.06 13.67 10.22
CA PHE A 99 -3.90 13.52 9.36
C PHE A 99 -3.87 14.60 8.30
N TYR A 100 -2.66 14.98 7.91
CA TYR A 100 -2.44 15.86 6.78
C TYR A 100 -1.21 15.40 5.99
N LEU A 101 -1.20 15.74 4.71
CA LEU A 101 -0.11 15.38 3.81
C LEU A 101 0.93 16.49 3.81
N SER A 102 2.19 16.12 4.07
CA SER A 102 3.33 17.04 3.91
C SER A 102 3.93 16.84 2.52
N GLU A 103 3.63 17.72 1.59
CA GLU A 103 4.15 17.63 0.23
C GLU A 103 5.67 17.80 0.17
N GLU A 104 6.21 18.64 1.04
CA GLU A 104 7.64 18.83 1.17
C GLU A 104 8.34 17.52 1.51
N LYS A 105 7.81 16.81 2.50
CA LYS A 105 8.35 15.51 2.91
C LYS A 105 8.14 14.45 1.84
N LEU A 106 6.99 14.48 1.16
CA LEU A 106 6.70 13.58 0.05
C LEU A 106 7.73 13.75 -1.07
N ASN A 107 8.01 14.98 -1.46
CA ASN A 107 9.00 15.26 -2.50
C ASN A 107 10.40 14.79 -2.09
N GLU A 108 10.76 14.99 -0.84
CA GLU A 108 12.03 14.50 -0.29
C GLU A 108 12.14 12.99 -0.36
N VAL A 109 11.10 12.28 0.05
CA VAL A 109 11.07 10.83 0.06
C VAL A 109 11.09 10.27 -1.37
N LEU A 110 10.38 10.88 -2.29
CA LEU A 110 10.39 10.48 -3.70
C LEU A 110 11.78 10.70 -4.32
N ARG A 111 12.44 11.80 -3.96
CA ARG A 111 13.79 12.11 -4.46
C ARG A 111 14.78 11.04 -4.03
N HIS A 112 14.61 10.48 -2.83
CA HIS A 112 15.49 9.45 -2.28
C HIS A 112 15.02 8.03 -2.57
N ASN A 113 13.98 7.86 -3.38
CA ASN A 113 13.40 6.55 -3.75
C ASN A 113 13.02 5.69 -2.55
N LYS A 114 12.56 6.32 -1.47
CA LYS A 114 12.14 5.60 -0.26
C LYS A 114 10.74 5.02 -0.35
N LEU A 115 9.95 5.45 -1.35
CA LEU A 115 8.61 4.93 -1.59
C LEU A 115 8.56 4.26 -2.96
N PRO A 116 7.77 3.19 -3.12
CA PRO A 116 7.61 2.50 -4.39
C PRO A 116 6.62 3.23 -5.32
N LEU A 117 6.77 4.53 -5.45
CA LEU A 117 5.90 5.35 -6.31
C LEU A 117 6.55 5.67 -7.65
#